data_290c9238161cbc671c8b3e243fc063fd
#
_entry.id   290c9238161cbc671c8b3e243fc063fd
#
_cell.length_a   1.000
_cell.length_b   1.000
_cell.length_c   1.000
_cell.angle_alpha   90.00
_cell.angle_beta   90.00
_cell.angle_gamma   90.00
#
_symmetry.space_group_name_H-M   'P 1'
#
loop_
_entity.id
_entity.type
_entity.pdbx_description
1 polymer ?
#
loop_
_entity_poly.entity_id
_entity_poly.type
_entity_poly.pdbx_seq_one_letter_code
_entity_poly.pdbx_strand_id
1 'polypeptide(L)'
;MISNGDIKSIIRNSMKLDEKTRIDEALVAQTKTYDLKTEFLSGKNKQAHKELYEGYVENFNKISAELDTADRDNVNANHSQFRSLKIDETYNMNALYLHELYFANISDLQSNITMDSLAYMRLSRDFGDFDKWQKDFMACCSASRCGWAVTYYNLFTQTYMNAVIDLHSIEVPIGCFPVIVMDVWQHAYYKDYLRDVNTYTTAMMKELNWTVVEDRIRKAEKIAQVIR
;
A
#
# COMPACT_ATOMS: atom_id res chain seq x y z
N MET A 1 34.38 -31.34 12.87
CA MET A 1 33.90 -29.97 13.03
C MET A 1 33.92 -29.30 11.68
N ILE A 2 32.78 -28.93 11.15
CA ILE A 2 32.69 -28.20 9.86
C ILE A 2 33.18 -26.77 10.11
N SER A 3 34.16 -26.30 9.33
CA SER A 3 34.71 -24.95 9.50
C SER A 3 33.73 -23.86 9.01
N ASN A 4 33.87 -22.64 9.50
CA ASN A 4 33.05 -21.50 9.02
C ASN A 4 33.19 -21.27 7.50
N GLY A 5 34.33 -21.69 6.90
CA GLY A 5 34.54 -21.64 5.46
C GLY A 5 33.68 -22.68 4.70
N ASP A 6 33.53 -23.87 5.29
CA ASP A 6 32.73 -24.94 4.69
C ASP A 6 31.25 -24.62 4.71
N ILE A 7 30.75 -24.00 5.78
CA ILE A 7 29.35 -23.57 5.87
C ILE A 7 29.03 -22.49 4.82
N LYS A 8 29.91 -21.50 4.66
CA LYS A 8 29.75 -20.48 3.61
C LYS A 8 29.77 -21.06 2.21
N SER A 9 30.64 -22.06 1.94
CA SER A 9 30.70 -22.71 0.65
C SER A 9 29.47 -23.58 0.36
N ILE A 10 28.95 -24.27 1.39
CA ILE A 10 27.71 -25.05 1.29
C ILE A 10 26.50 -24.13 1.01
N ILE A 11 26.39 -23.01 1.71
CA ILE A 11 25.32 -22.03 1.47
C ILE A 11 25.43 -21.46 0.05
N ARG A 12 26.65 -21.09 -0.38
CA ARG A 12 26.90 -20.56 -1.72
C ARG A 12 26.54 -21.57 -2.83
N ASN A 13 26.89 -22.84 -2.65
CA ASN A 13 26.59 -23.91 -3.59
C ASN A 13 25.11 -24.32 -3.60
N SER A 14 24.44 -24.32 -2.44
CA SER A 14 23.01 -24.64 -2.34
C SER A 14 22.12 -23.54 -2.92
N MET A 15 22.58 -22.30 -2.90
CA MET A 15 21.86 -21.17 -3.47
C MET A 15 22.21 -20.91 -4.95
N LYS A 16 23.13 -21.70 -5.57
CA LYS A 16 23.67 -21.45 -6.92
C LYS A 16 24.15 -20.00 -7.12
N LEU A 17 24.66 -19.38 -6.05
CA LEU A 17 25.19 -18.04 -6.09
C LEU A 17 26.57 -18.08 -6.73
N ASP A 18 26.64 -17.75 -8.00
CA ASP A 18 27.90 -17.46 -8.68
C ASP A 18 28.46 -16.12 -8.16
N GLU A 19 29.76 -15.94 -8.01
CA GLU A 19 30.36 -14.68 -7.50
C GLU A 19 30.02 -13.44 -8.35
N LYS A 20 29.53 -13.67 -9.57
CA LYS A 20 29.02 -12.63 -10.47
C LYS A 20 27.52 -12.40 -10.39
N THR A 21 26.76 -13.32 -9.86
CA THR A 21 25.35 -13.14 -9.55
C THR A 21 25.28 -12.59 -8.12
N ARG A 22 25.49 -11.31 -7.96
CA ARG A 22 24.90 -10.60 -6.84
C ARG A 22 23.45 -11.04 -6.77
N ILE A 23 23.02 -11.29 -5.54
CA ILE A 23 21.63 -11.57 -5.19
C ILE A 23 20.77 -10.80 -6.18
N ASP A 24 20.04 -11.55 -7.01
CA ASP A 24 19.07 -11.00 -7.92
C ASP A 24 17.92 -10.52 -7.04
N GLU A 25 18.16 -9.39 -6.35
CA GLU A 25 17.22 -8.72 -5.47
C GLU A 25 16.21 -7.89 -6.28
N ALA A 26 16.33 -7.91 -7.61
CA ALA A 26 15.39 -7.20 -8.47
C ALA A 26 14.00 -7.78 -8.25
N LEU A 27 13.25 -7.11 -7.38
CA LEU A 27 11.83 -7.36 -7.21
C LEU A 27 11.14 -6.92 -8.50
N VAL A 28 10.57 -7.85 -9.23
CA VAL A 28 9.80 -7.54 -10.44
C VAL A 28 8.32 -7.50 -10.08
N ALA A 29 7.76 -6.31 -10.00
CA ALA A 29 6.32 -6.12 -9.87
C ALA A 29 5.64 -6.30 -11.23
N GLN A 30 4.45 -6.88 -11.21
CA GLN A 30 3.60 -7.02 -12.39
C GLN A 30 2.35 -6.15 -12.24
N THR A 31 2.00 -5.47 -13.32
CA THR A 31 0.76 -4.68 -13.36
C THR A 31 -0.45 -5.60 -13.21
N LYS A 32 -1.34 -5.25 -12.27
CA LYS A 32 -2.62 -5.92 -12.07
C LYS A 32 -3.74 -5.17 -12.76
N THR A 33 -4.74 -5.90 -13.21
CA THR A 33 -5.94 -5.33 -13.86
C THR A 33 -7.08 -5.26 -12.87
N TYR A 34 -7.77 -4.12 -12.83
CA TYR A 34 -8.92 -3.88 -11.98
C TYR A 34 -10.11 -3.42 -12.82
N ASP A 35 -11.28 -4.01 -12.57
CA ASP A 35 -12.53 -3.57 -13.19
C ASP A 35 -13.20 -2.50 -12.32
N LEU A 36 -12.90 -1.24 -12.61
CA LEU A 36 -13.41 -0.11 -11.86
C LEU A 36 -14.83 0.25 -12.36
N LYS A 37 -15.83 -0.43 -11.83
CA LYS A 37 -17.25 -0.23 -12.22
C LYS A 37 -17.91 0.98 -11.61
N THR A 38 -17.28 1.65 -10.64
CA THR A 38 -17.84 2.84 -10.00
C THR A 38 -18.38 3.86 -11.01
N GLU A 39 -19.56 4.40 -10.76
CA GLU A 39 -20.15 5.47 -11.56
C GLU A 39 -19.71 6.87 -11.08
N PHE A 40 -19.09 6.95 -9.92
CA PHE A 40 -18.64 8.21 -9.31
C PHE A 40 -17.31 8.74 -9.89
N LEU A 41 -16.64 7.96 -10.75
CA LEU A 41 -15.44 8.39 -11.47
C LEU A 41 -15.65 8.26 -12.98
N SER A 42 -15.30 9.32 -13.73
CA SER A 42 -15.37 9.29 -15.18
C SER A 42 -14.38 8.28 -15.79
N GLY A 43 -14.70 7.80 -17.01
CA GLY A 43 -13.79 6.91 -17.75
C GLY A 43 -12.40 7.54 -17.97
N LYS A 44 -12.33 8.86 -18.17
CA LYS A 44 -11.08 9.62 -18.30
C LYS A 44 -10.25 9.57 -17.01
N ASN A 45 -10.90 9.71 -15.85
CA ASN A 45 -10.21 9.65 -14.56
C ASN A 45 -9.66 8.25 -14.33
N LYS A 46 -10.52 7.22 -14.46
CA LYS A 46 -10.13 5.82 -14.30
C LYS A 46 -8.94 5.43 -15.18
N GLN A 47 -8.97 5.82 -16.46
CA GLN A 47 -7.88 5.51 -17.38
C GLN A 47 -6.57 6.20 -16.98
N ALA A 48 -6.61 7.50 -16.69
CA ALA A 48 -5.42 8.24 -16.29
C ALA A 48 -4.84 7.75 -14.95
N HIS A 49 -5.71 7.29 -14.03
CA HIS A 49 -5.27 6.75 -12.75
C HIS A 49 -4.61 5.37 -12.91
N LYS A 50 -5.13 4.53 -13.83
CA LYS A 50 -4.47 3.26 -14.20
C LYS A 50 -3.10 3.49 -14.84
N GLU A 51 -2.99 4.40 -15.80
CA GLU A 51 -1.72 4.76 -16.45
C GLU A 51 -0.68 5.27 -15.44
N LEU A 52 -1.11 6.04 -14.44
CA LEU A 52 -0.25 6.49 -13.36
C LEU A 52 0.27 5.33 -12.50
N TYR A 53 -0.61 4.41 -12.14
CA TYR A 53 -0.23 3.18 -11.41
C TYR A 53 0.77 2.34 -12.21
N GLU A 54 0.52 2.14 -13.52
CA GLU A 54 1.44 1.42 -14.41
C GLU A 54 2.83 2.08 -14.43
N GLY A 55 2.88 3.41 -14.41
CA GLY A 55 4.12 4.17 -14.30
C GLY A 55 4.88 3.91 -12.99
N TYR A 56 4.19 3.74 -11.85
CA TYR A 56 4.83 3.36 -10.58
C TYR A 56 5.39 1.94 -10.63
N VAL A 57 4.68 1.00 -11.24
CA VAL A 57 5.19 -0.37 -11.44
C VAL A 57 6.45 -0.37 -12.29
N GLU A 58 6.45 0.36 -13.40
CA GLU A 58 7.61 0.48 -14.30
C GLU A 58 8.81 1.12 -13.59
N ASN A 59 8.59 2.22 -12.87
CA ASN A 59 9.65 2.92 -12.14
C ASN A 59 10.22 2.04 -11.01
N PHE A 60 9.38 1.35 -10.26
CA PHE A 60 9.83 0.42 -9.23
C PHE A 60 10.76 -0.66 -9.81
N ASN A 61 10.36 -1.28 -10.94
CA ASN A 61 11.17 -2.30 -11.61
C ASN A 61 12.51 -1.74 -12.12
N LYS A 62 12.52 -0.54 -12.69
CA LYS A 62 13.75 0.15 -13.13
C LYS A 62 14.71 0.41 -11.97
N ILE A 63 14.19 1.01 -10.90
CA ILE A 63 14.98 1.35 -9.70
C ILE A 63 15.54 0.09 -9.05
N SER A 64 14.73 -0.97 -8.95
CA SER A 64 15.16 -2.26 -8.41
C SER A 64 16.31 -2.85 -9.23
N ALA A 65 16.22 -2.80 -10.56
CA ALA A 65 17.32 -3.26 -11.45
C ALA A 65 18.58 -2.39 -11.32
N GLU A 66 18.45 -1.07 -11.18
CA GLU A 66 19.60 -0.17 -10.97
C GLU A 66 20.28 -0.42 -9.61
N LEU A 67 19.52 -0.82 -8.59
CA LEU A 67 20.07 -1.16 -7.28
C LEU A 67 20.99 -2.39 -7.33
N ASP A 68 20.79 -3.33 -8.23
CA ASP A 68 21.66 -4.51 -8.35
C ASP A 68 23.12 -4.15 -8.68
N THR A 69 23.29 -3.07 -9.44
CA THR A 69 24.62 -2.59 -9.88
C THR A 69 25.10 -1.33 -9.18
N ALA A 70 24.33 -0.80 -8.23
CA ALA A 70 24.65 0.44 -7.54
C ALA A 70 25.92 0.31 -6.69
N ASP A 71 26.75 1.35 -6.70
CA ASP A 71 27.96 1.44 -5.87
C ASP A 71 27.57 1.51 -4.38
N ARG A 72 27.98 0.48 -3.63
CA ARG A 72 27.75 0.37 -2.19
C ARG A 72 28.96 0.77 -1.35
N ASP A 73 30.12 0.96 -1.96
CA ASP A 73 31.37 1.26 -1.27
C ASP A 73 31.50 2.76 -1.02
N ASN A 74 30.96 3.60 -1.93
CA ASN A 74 31.04 5.06 -1.85
C ASN A 74 29.70 5.71 -1.46
N VAL A 75 29.05 5.16 -0.44
CA VAL A 75 27.73 5.65 0.03
C VAL A 75 27.92 6.79 1.04
N ASN A 76 27.07 7.81 0.92
CA ASN A 76 26.98 8.87 1.93
C ASN A 76 25.52 9.35 2.12
N ALA A 77 25.28 10.07 3.22
CA ALA A 77 23.94 10.50 3.60
C ALA A 77 23.35 11.66 2.76
N ASN A 78 24.15 12.32 1.95
CA ASN A 78 23.73 13.55 1.26
C ASN A 78 23.42 13.37 -0.22
N HIS A 79 24.34 12.77 -0.98
CA HIS A 79 24.28 12.79 -2.45
C HIS A 79 24.71 11.49 -3.14
N SER A 80 24.79 10.36 -2.45
CA SER A 80 25.10 9.10 -3.11
C SER A 80 23.92 8.59 -3.93
N GLN A 81 24.21 8.06 -5.12
CA GLN A 81 23.20 7.45 -6.00
C GLN A 81 22.45 6.32 -5.28
N PHE A 82 23.17 5.50 -4.53
CA PHE A 82 22.56 4.41 -3.75
C PHE A 82 21.46 4.90 -2.80
N ARG A 83 21.73 6.02 -2.08
CA ARG A 83 20.74 6.61 -1.17
C ARG A 83 19.48 7.07 -1.92
N SER A 84 19.66 7.74 -3.06
CA SER A 84 18.55 8.19 -3.89
C SER A 84 17.70 7.01 -4.36
N LEU A 85 18.35 5.98 -4.92
CA LEU A 85 17.65 4.76 -5.38
C LEU A 85 16.88 4.07 -4.25
N LYS A 86 17.45 3.97 -3.02
CA LYS A 86 16.75 3.35 -1.87
C LYS A 86 15.53 4.13 -1.41
N ILE A 87 15.55 5.46 -1.50
CA ILE A 87 14.39 6.30 -1.20
C ILE A 87 13.33 6.12 -2.28
N ASP A 88 13.73 6.18 -3.55
CA ASP A 88 12.83 6.07 -4.68
C ASP A 88 12.24 4.66 -4.83
N GLU A 89 12.99 3.61 -4.46
CA GLU A 89 12.50 2.24 -4.38
C GLU A 89 11.30 2.15 -3.42
N THR A 90 11.47 2.63 -2.18
CA THR A 90 10.42 2.62 -1.18
C THR A 90 9.22 3.47 -1.60
N TYR A 91 9.47 4.65 -2.18
CA TYR A 91 8.43 5.54 -2.67
C TYR A 91 7.56 4.86 -3.74
N ASN A 92 8.18 4.29 -4.78
CA ASN A 92 7.46 3.65 -5.87
C ASN A 92 6.82 2.32 -5.44
N MET A 93 7.45 1.55 -4.54
CA MET A 93 6.88 0.34 -3.94
C MET A 93 5.60 0.66 -3.17
N ASN A 94 5.63 1.66 -2.31
CA ASN A 94 4.45 2.07 -1.57
C ASN A 94 3.37 2.62 -2.50
N ALA A 95 3.75 3.42 -3.51
CA ALA A 95 2.82 3.94 -4.50
C ALA A 95 2.06 2.81 -5.20
N LEU A 96 2.78 1.82 -5.75
CA LEU A 96 2.14 0.71 -6.45
C LEU A 96 1.22 -0.10 -5.53
N TYR A 97 1.65 -0.43 -4.30
CA TYR A 97 0.81 -1.21 -3.38
C TYR A 97 -0.40 -0.45 -2.86
N LEU A 98 -0.27 0.85 -2.58
CA LEU A 98 -1.39 1.68 -2.15
C LEU A 98 -2.44 1.81 -3.26
N HIS A 99 -2.01 1.96 -4.54
CA HIS A 99 -2.93 1.95 -5.67
C HIS A 99 -3.62 0.58 -5.85
N GLU A 100 -2.89 -0.53 -5.73
CA GLU A 100 -3.48 -1.87 -5.79
C GLU A 100 -4.53 -2.07 -4.69
N LEU A 101 -4.23 -1.62 -3.48
CA LEU A 101 -5.15 -1.70 -2.35
C LEU A 101 -6.39 -0.81 -2.56
N TYR A 102 -6.20 0.40 -3.07
CA TYR A 102 -7.28 1.32 -3.38
C TYR A 102 -8.16 0.79 -4.52
N PHE A 103 -7.58 0.37 -5.64
CA PHE A 103 -8.36 -0.17 -6.75
C PHE A 103 -9.15 -1.41 -6.36
N ALA A 104 -8.59 -2.30 -5.54
CA ALA A 104 -9.31 -3.44 -5.02
C ALA A 104 -10.45 -3.04 -4.07
N ASN A 105 -10.33 -1.92 -3.33
CA ASN A 105 -11.41 -1.40 -2.50
C ASN A 105 -12.62 -0.91 -3.31
N ILE A 106 -12.42 -0.49 -4.55
CA ILE A 106 -13.47 0.11 -5.41
C ILE A 106 -13.71 -0.69 -6.69
N SER A 107 -13.13 -1.89 -6.80
CA SER A 107 -13.34 -2.79 -7.92
C SER A 107 -14.52 -3.72 -7.65
N ASP A 108 -15.14 -4.19 -8.74
CA ASP A 108 -16.28 -5.09 -8.71
C ASP A 108 -17.57 -4.50 -8.10
N LEU A 109 -18.55 -5.39 -7.91
CA LEU A 109 -19.84 -5.02 -7.36
C LEU A 109 -19.69 -4.68 -5.88
N GLN A 110 -20.29 -3.57 -5.50
CA GLN A 110 -20.39 -3.14 -4.11
C GLN A 110 -20.94 -4.27 -3.24
N SER A 111 -20.30 -4.51 -2.13
CA SER A 111 -20.85 -5.33 -1.07
C SER A 111 -21.32 -4.43 0.07
N ASN A 112 -22.60 -4.55 0.42
CA ASN A 112 -23.15 -3.78 1.52
C ASN A 112 -22.54 -4.23 2.84
N ILE A 113 -22.27 -3.27 3.72
CA ILE A 113 -21.93 -3.56 5.11
C ILE A 113 -23.22 -3.72 5.93
N THR A 114 -23.26 -4.73 6.78
CA THR A 114 -24.37 -4.99 7.72
C THR A 114 -23.82 -5.01 9.15
N MET A 115 -24.68 -4.82 10.15
CA MET A 115 -24.25 -4.75 11.56
C MET A 115 -23.64 -6.06 12.08
N ASP A 116 -23.92 -7.19 11.45
CA ASP A 116 -23.36 -8.51 11.75
C ASP A 116 -22.10 -8.82 10.93
N SER A 117 -21.67 -7.93 10.03
CA SER A 117 -20.45 -8.12 9.25
C SER A 117 -19.19 -7.96 10.12
N LEU A 118 -18.16 -8.71 9.77
CA LEU A 118 -16.89 -8.71 10.50
C LEU A 118 -16.29 -7.30 10.59
N ALA A 119 -16.29 -6.57 9.47
CA ALA A 119 -15.75 -5.22 9.41
C ALA A 119 -16.50 -4.28 10.36
N TYR A 120 -17.84 -4.30 10.33
CA TYR A 120 -18.66 -3.48 11.22
C TYR A 120 -18.35 -3.74 12.69
N MET A 121 -18.33 -5.03 13.10
CA MET A 121 -18.05 -5.40 14.49
C MET A 121 -16.65 -4.99 14.94
N ARG A 122 -15.63 -5.16 14.10
CA ARG A 122 -14.25 -4.85 14.46
C ARG A 122 -14.00 -3.35 14.58
N LEU A 123 -14.49 -2.58 13.60
CA LEU A 123 -14.33 -1.13 13.60
C LEU A 123 -15.14 -0.49 14.73
N SER A 124 -16.37 -0.97 14.96
CA SER A 124 -17.19 -0.49 16.10
C SER A 124 -16.54 -0.79 17.45
N ARG A 125 -15.91 -1.95 17.61
CA ARG A 125 -15.22 -2.32 18.85
C ARG A 125 -14.12 -1.32 19.19
N ASP A 126 -13.29 -0.96 18.23
CA ASP A 126 -12.06 -0.19 18.51
C ASP A 126 -12.30 1.32 18.49
N PHE A 127 -13.29 1.80 17.74
CA PHE A 127 -13.66 3.23 17.69
C PHE A 127 -14.85 3.59 18.59
N GLY A 128 -15.46 2.58 19.23
CA GLY A 128 -16.64 2.75 20.09
C GLY A 128 -17.97 2.58 19.35
N ASP A 129 -18.05 2.98 18.09
CA ASP A 129 -19.11 2.67 17.14
C ASP A 129 -18.62 2.85 15.70
N PHE A 130 -19.39 2.34 14.74
CA PHE A 130 -19.01 2.40 13.32
C PHE A 130 -19.03 3.84 12.75
N ASP A 131 -19.96 4.67 13.22
CA ASP A 131 -20.08 6.06 12.76
C ASP A 131 -18.87 6.88 13.21
N LYS A 132 -18.32 6.60 14.40
CA LYS A 132 -17.09 7.24 14.87
C LYS A 132 -15.88 6.83 14.03
N TRP A 133 -15.76 5.55 13.68
CA TRP A 133 -14.73 5.13 12.75
C TRP A 133 -14.84 5.88 11.42
N GLN A 134 -16.03 5.91 10.83
CA GLN A 134 -16.26 6.59 9.55
C GLN A 134 -15.94 8.07 9.63
N LYS A 135 -16.39 8.74 10.70
CA LYS A 135 -16.12 10.16 10.93
C LYS A 135 -14.62 10.44 11.04
N ASP A 136 -13.89 9.61 11.77
CA ASP A 136 -12.44 9.73 11.93
C ASP A 136 -11.71 9.46 10.61
N PHE A 137 -12.13 8.43 9.86
CA PHE A 137 -11.58 8.13 8.54
C PHE A 137 -11.79 9.26 7.54
N MET A 138 -12.99 9.84 7.50
CA MET A 138 -13.29 11.00 6.65
C MET A 138 -12.51 12.26 7.08
N ALA A 139 -12.23 12.41 8.36
CA ALA A 139 -11.35 13.47 8.85
C ALA A 139 -9.91 13.26 8.36
N CYS A 140 -9.40 12.02 8.35
CA CYS A 140 -8.11 11.69 7.75
C CYS A 140 -8.07 12.01 6.25
N CYS A 141 -9.15 11.69 5.49
CA CYS A 141 -9.24 12.06 4.08
C CYS A 141 -9.13 13.58 3.86
N SER A 142 -9.76 14.36 4.72
CA SER A 142 -9.74 15.82 4.62
C SER A 142 -8.43 16.45 5.14
N ALA A 143 -7.72 15.76 6.03
CA ALA A 143 -6.48 16.22 6.64
C ALA A 143 -5.25 15.95 5.76
N SER A 144 -5.31 14.97 4.87
CA SER A 144 -4.22 14.67 3.94
C SER A 144 -4.01 15.81 2.95
N ARG A 145 -2.76 16.13 2.68
CA ARG A 145 -2.40 17.17 1.68
C ARG A 145 -2.41 16.60 0.27
N CYS A 146 -1.48 15.70 0.01
CA CYS A 146 -1.36 14.88 -1.19
C CYS A 146 -0.92 13.51 -0.72
N GLY A 147 -1.84 12.54 -0.69
CA GLY A 147 -1.50 11.25 -0.10
C GLY A 147 -2.73 10.35 0.08
N TRP A 148 -2.83 9.73 1.24
CA TRP A 148 -3.77 8.66 1.50
C TRP A 148 -4.38 8.76 2.89
N ALA A 149 -5.63 8.35 3.01
CA ALA A 149 -6.23 7.99 4.29
C ALA A 149 -6.33 6.47 4.36
N VAL A 150 -5.85 5.88 5.45
CA VAL A 150 -5.77 4.43 5.58
C VAL A 150 -6.28 3.99 6.94
N THR A 151 -7.21 3.03 6.95
CA THR A 151 -7.47 2.24 8.16
C THR A 151 -6.48 1.09 8.21
N TYR A 152 -5.68 1.06 9.26
CA TYR A 152 -4.70 0.03 9.56
C TYR A 152 -5.16 -0.89 10.68
N TYR A 153 -4.72 -2.15 10.62
CA TYR A 153 -4.67 -3.03 11.77
C TYR A 153 -3.25 -3.03 12.34
N ASN A 154 -3.09 -2.58 13.57
CA ASN A 154 -1.81 -2.60 14.27
C ASN A 154 -1.55 -4.02 14.79
N LEU A 155 -0.50 -4.66 14.27
CA LEU A 155 -0.15 -6.05 14.59
C LEU A 155 0.30 -6.25 16.04
N PHE A 156 0.81 -5.20 16.71
CA PHE A 156 1.28 -5.25 18.08
C PHE A 156 0.15 -5.05 19.11
N THR A 157 -0.68 -4.03 18.90
CA THR A 157 -1.80 -3.72 19.80
C THR A 157 -3.06 -4.53 19.48
N GLN A 158 -3.14 -5.09 18.28
CA GLN A 158 -4.30 -5.81 17.73
C GLN A 158 -5.58 -4.97 17.68
N THR A 159 -5.41 -3.70 17.37
CA THR A 159 -6.49 -2.72 17.24
C THR A 159 -6.45 -2.04 15.87
N TYR A 160 -7.60 -1.54 15.43
CA TYR A 160 -7.70 -0.74 14.21
C TYR A 160 -7.45 0.73 14.53
N MET A 161 -6.79 1.42 13.61
CA MET A 161 -6.52 2.85 13.67
C MET A 161 -6.61 3.47 12.28
N ASN A 162 -7.03 4.73 12.19
CA ASN A 162 -6.91 5.50 10.97
C ASN A 162 -5.61 6.31 10.98
N ALA A 163 -5.03 6.49 9.80
CA ALA A 163 -3.82 7.28 9.63
C ALA A 163 -3.87 8.07 8.32
N VAL A 164 -3.16 9.19 8.32
CA VAL A 164 -2.84 9.97 7.12
C VAL A 164 -1.45 9.57 6.66
N ILE A 165 -1.27 9.36 5.37
CA ILE A 165 0.02 9.19 4.73
C ILE A 165 0.18 10.34 3.75
N ASP A 166 1.13 11.23 3.98
CA ASP A 166 1.49 12.24 3.00
C ASP A 166 2.47 11.64 1.97
N LEU A 167 2.31 12.00 0.72
CA LEU A 167 2.98 11.38 -0.41
C LEU A 167 2.69 9.86 -0.44
N HIS A 168 3.72 9.02 -0.60
CA HIS A 168 3.58 7.56 -0.53
C HIS A 168 4.40 6.94 0.61
N SER A 169 5.23 7.71 1.29
CA SER A 169 6.25 7.19 2.21
C SER A 169 6.33 7.93 3.55
N ILE A 170 5.63 9.05 3.69
CA ILE A 170 5.70 9.86 4.91
C ILE A 170 4.59 9.42 5.87
N GLU A 171 4.90 9.23 7.13
CA GLU A 171 4.01 8.77 8.21
C GLU A 171 3.42 7.36 8.01
N VAL A 172 4.10 6.49 7.23
CA VAL A 172 3.69 5.08 7.12
C VAL A 172 3.98 4.37 8.45
N PRO A 173 2.96 3.84 9.14
CA PRO A 173 3.16 3.24 10.46
C PRO A 173 3.80 1.86 10.36
N ILE A 174 4.88 1.64 11.12
CA ILE A 174 5.58 0.34 11.19
C ILE A 174 4.70 -0.68 11.93
N GLY A 175 4.70 -1.93 11.44
CA GLY A 175 3.97 -3.02 12.06
C GLY A 175 2.45 -2.91 11.94
N CYS A 176 1.97 -2.18 10.94
CA CYS A 176 0.56 -2.02 10.65
C CYS A 176 0.20 -2.61 9.28
N PHE A 177 -0.92 -3.31 9.21
CA PHE A 177 -1.44 -3.89 7.98
C PHE A 177 -2.58 -3.04 7.44
N PRO A 178 -2.50 -2.52 6.19
CA PRO A 178 -3.54 -1.68 5.60
C PRO A 178 -4.79 -2.51 5.27
N VAL A 179 -5.95 -2.02 5.71
CA VAL A 179 -7.24 -2.71 5.53
C VAL A 179 -8.15 -1.94 4.58
N ILE A 180 -8.32 -0.64 4.79
CA ILE A 180 -9.07 0.26 3.91
C ILE A 180 -8.12 1.36 3.47
N VAL A 181 -8.07 1.62 2.17
CA VAL A 181 -7.18 2.63 1.58
C VAL A 181 -8.01 3.57 0.70
N MET A 182 -7.90 4.86 0.97
CA MET A 182 -8.51 5.92 0.16
C MET A 182 -7.42 6.80 -0.43
N ASP A 183 -7.41 6.90 -1.75
CA ASP A 183 -6.53 7.81 -2.46
C ASP A 183 -7.11 9.23 -2.40
N VAL A 184 -6.35 10.16 -1.83
CA VAL A 184 -6.71 11.58 -1.75
C VAL A 184 -5.69 12.49 -2.45
N TRP A 185 -4.86 11.92 -3.31
CA TRP A 185 -4.11 12.67 -4.29
C TRP A 185 -5.03 13.34 -5.31
N GLN A 186 -4.64 14.50 -5.82
CA GLN A 186 -5.44 15.21 -6.83
C GLN A 186 -5.70 14.39 -8.09
N HIS A 187 -4.77 13.52 -8.48
CA HIS A 187 -4.96 12.66 -9.65
C HIS A 187 -6.15 11.68 -9.49
N ALA A 188 -6.52 11.32 -8.28
CA ALA A 188 -7.63 10.43 -8.00
C ALA A 188 -8.99 11.07 -8.25
N TYR A 189 -9.12 12.39 -8.08
CA TYR A 189 -10.44 13.04 -8.10
C TYR A 189 -10.53 14.35 -8.89
N TYR A 190 -9.42 15.06 -9.14
CA TYR A 190 -9.46 16.43 -9.66
C TYR A 190 -10.17 16.56 -11.01
N LYS A 191 -10.13 15.52 -11.85
CA LYS A 191 -10.81 15.53 -13.16
C LYS A 191 -12.34 15.57 -13.06
N ASP A 192 -12.91 15.06 -11.98
CA ASP A 192 -14.35 14.91 -11.80
C ASP A 192 -14.90 15.85 -10.72
N TYR A 193 -14.11 16.12 -9.68
CA TYR A 193 -14.53 16.85 -8.49
C TYR A 193 -13.77 18.17 -8.29
N LEU A 194 -12.83 18.50 -9.17
CA LEU A 194 -11.94 19.65 -9.02
C LEU A 194 -11.24 19.60 -7.64
N ARG A 195 -11.41 20.62 -6.81
CA ARG A 195 -10.82 20.68 -5.45
C ARG A 195 -11.73 20.14 -4.34
N ASP A 196 -12.89 19.61 -4.68
CA ASP A 196 -13.86 19.12 -3.69
C ASP A 196 -13.57 17.66 -3.29
N VAL A 197 -12.56 17.50 -2.44
CA VAL A 197 -12.15 16.20 -1.90
C VAL A 197 -13.25 15.58 -1.03
N ASN A 198 -14.05 16.40 -0.35
CA ASN A 198 -15.09 15.89 0.55
C ASN A 198 -16.23 15.20 -0.21
N THR A 199 -16.69 15.80 -1.31
CA THR A 199 -17.70 15.17 -2.17
C THR A 199 -17.13 13.88 -2.79
N TYR A 200 -15.88 13.90 -3.28
CA TYR A 200 -15.22 12.72 -3.80
C TYR A 200 -15.14 11.59 -2.78
N THR A 201 -14.58 11.84 -1.60
CA THR A 201 -14.40 10.79 -0.57
C THR A 201 -15.73 10.27 -0.05
N THR A 202 -16.76 11.13 0.07
CA THR A 202 -18.12 10.71 0.42
C THR A 202 -18.72 9.78 -0.64
N ALA A 203 -18.49 10.04 -1.92
CA ALA A 203 -18.92 9.18 -3.00
C ALA A 203 -18.16 7.83 -2.95
N MET A 204 -16.85 7.87 -2.79
CA MET A 204 -16.01 6.65 -2.77
C MET A 204 -16.29 5.76 -1.55
N MET A 205 -16.71 6.32 -0.41
CA MET A 205 -17.14 5.52 0.75
C MET A 205 -18.35 4.61 0.45
N LYS A 206 -19.18 4.99 -0.52
CA LYS A 206 -20.32 4.17 -0.97
C LYS A 206 -19.88 3.02 -1.91
N GLU A 207 -18.71 3.14 -2.49
CA GLU A 207 -18.14 2.19 -3.45
C GLU A 207 -17.24 1.13 -2.79
N LEU A 208 -17.04 1.19 -1.47
CA LEU A 208 -16.16 0.26 -0.78
C LEU A 208 -16.64 -1.18 -0.93
N ASN A 209 -15.78 -2.04 -1.45
CA ASN A 209 -16.00 -3.48 -1.49
C ASN A 209 -15.68 -4.09 -0.12
N TRP A 210 -16.71 -4.23 0.70
CA TRP A 210 -16.57 -4.75 2.06
C TRP A 210 -16.12 -6.21 2.11
N THR A 211 -16.38 -7.01 1.07
CA THR A 211 -15.85 -8.38 0.98
C THR A 211 -14.32 -8.37 0.93
N VAL A 212 -13.74 -7.46 0.15
CA VAL A 212 -12.28 -7.27 0.08
C VAL A 212 -11.73 -6.76 1.42
N VAL A 213 -12.43 -5.81 2.04
CA VAL A 213 -12.05 -5.27 3.37
C VAL A 213 -12.03 -6.39 4.42
N GLU A 214 -13.07 -7.20 4.48
CA GLU A 214 -13.15 -8.31 5.44
C GLU A 214 -12.09 -9.40 5.21
N ASP A 215 -11.75 -9.70 3.96
CA ASP A 215 -10.64 -10.62 3.65
C ASP A 215 -9.31 -10.08 4.20
N ARG A 216 -9.06 -8.78 4.05
CA ARG A 216 -7.88 -8.12 4.64
C ARG A 216 -7.90 -8.13 6.16
N ILE A 217 -9.06 -7.92 6.79
CA ILE A 217 -9.23 -8.03 8.23
C ILE A 217 -8.82 -9.42 8.71
N ARG A 218 -9.36 -10.48 8.09
CA ARG A 218 -9.02 -11.88 8.44
C ARG A 218 -7.53 -12.16 8.27
N LYS A 219 -6.91 -11.68 7.19
CA LYS A 219 -5.47 -11.82 6.94
C LYS A 219 -4.65 -11.10 8.00
N ALA A 220 -4.97 -9.85 8.31
CA ALA A 220 -4.27 -9.05 9.30
C ALA A 220 -4.33 -9.67 10.70
N GLU A 221 -5.51 -10.08 11.15
CA GLU A 221 -5.70 -10.75 12.43
C GLU A 221 -4.94 -12.08 12.51
N LYS A 222 -4.92 -12.86 11.41
CA LYS A 222 -4.15 -14.11 11.33
C LYS A 222 -2.63 -13.86 11.41
N ILE A 223 -2.11 -12.86 10.71
CA ILE A 223 -0.69 -12.48 10.76
C ILE A 223 -0.29 -12.11 12.19
N ALA A 224 -1.10 -11.32 12.89
CA ALA A 224 -0.83 -10.93 14.27
C ALA A 224 -0.76 -12.12 15.24
N GLN A 225 -1.49 -13.21 14.98
CA GLN A 225 -1.40 -14.43 15.78
C GLN A 225 -0.08 -15.19 15.58
N VAL A 226 0.53 -15.06 14.40
CA VAL A 226 1.79 -15.77 14.06
C VAL A 226 3.02 -15.01 14.57
N ILE A 227 2.94 -13.68 14.68
CA ILE A 227 4.06 -12.82 15.11
C ILE A 227 4.27 -12.87 16.64
N ARG A 228 3.31 -13.37 17.40
CA ARG A 228 3.43 -13.60 18.84
C ARG A 228 4.05 -14.94 19.15
#